data_444c81fe73e7baf43e646e404582c3a4
#
_entry.id   444c81fe73e7baf43e646e404582c3a4
#
_cell.length_a   1.000
_cell.length_b   1.000
_cell.length_c   1.000
_cell.angle_alpha   90.00
_cell.angle_beta   90.00
_cell.angle_gamma   90.00
#
_symmetry.space_group_name_H-M   'P 1'
#
loop_
_entity.id
_entity.type
_entity.pdbx_description
1 polymer ?
#
loop_
_entity_poly.entity_id
_entity_poly.type
_entity_poly.pdbx_seq_one_letter_code
_entity_poly.pdbx_strand_id
1 'polypeptide(L)'
;MAEGSASVLALEAVTLTLPSAAGPVNILRGVDLAVGPGERLAVIGPSGSGKSSLIAVGAGLEQPTSGVVRLFGQDLARLDEDGRARLRRGRAALVFQAFHLLPNMTAEENVATPLEIAGGRDALAIARQWLDRVGLPHRLTHYPHQLSGGEQQRVALARALAARPVLLFADEPTGNLDAKTAATVADLMFALVAEVGAALVMVTHDPVLAERADRIVRMADGQIDTGKIDTGKIDA
;
A
#
# COMPACT_ATOMS: atom_id res chain seq x y z
N MET A 1 -4.45 27.90 -16.53
CA MET A 1 -3.89 26.55 -16.69
C MET A 1 -3.27 26.20 -15.37
N ALA A 2 -3.91 25.34 -14.56
CA ALA A 2 -3.35 24.89 -13.31
C ALA A 2 -2.14 24.02 -13.64
N GLU A 3 -0.96 24.38 -13.18
CA GLU A 3 0.22 23.53 -13.18
C GLU A 3 -0.14 22.26 -12.38
N GLY A 4 -0.32 21.16 -13.09
CA GLY A 4 -0.67 19.88 -12.50
C GLY A 4 0.48 19.43 -11.61
N SER A 5 0.27 19.44 -10.29
CA SER A 5 1.14 18.75 -9.33
C SER A 5 1.38 17.33 -9.87
N ALA A 6 2.65 17.03 -10.19
CA ALA A 6 2.98 15.75 -10.83
C ALA A 6 2.54 14.61 -9.92
N SER A 7 1.66 13.73 -10.41
CA SER A 7 1.14 12.58 -9.68
C SER A 7 2.28 11.65 -9.22
N VAL A 8 2.17 11.09 -8.01
CA VAL A 8 3.11 10.08 -7.52
C VAL A 8 2.84 8.70 -8.13
N LEU A 9 1.59 8.48 -8.54
CA LEU A 9 1.12 7.30 -9.26
C LEU A 9 0.15 7.74 -10.36
N ALA A 10 0.31 7.22 -11.58
CA ALA A 10 -0.66 7.36 -12.65
C ALA A 10 -0.81 6.05 -13.43
N LEU A 11 -2.05 5.66 -13.65
CA LEU A 11 -2.47 4.57 -14.52
C LEU A 11 -3.31 5.16 -15.65
N GLU A 12 -3.02 4.79 -16.89
CA GLU A 12 -3.72 5.28 -18.09
C GLU A 12 -4.17 4.08 -18.94
N ALA A 13 -5.48 3.86 -19.03
CA ALA A 13 -6.11 2.77 -19.75
C ALA A 13 -5.50 1.38 -19.45
N VAL A 14 -5.17 1.12 -18.18
CA VAL A 14 -4.43 -0.07 -17.75
C VAL A 14 -5.31 -1.31 -17.79
N THR A 15 -4.84 -2.36 -18.48
CA THR A 15 -5.47 -3.68 -18.48
C THR A 15 -4.53 -4.72 -17.87
N LEU A 16 -5.12 -5.76 -17.27
CA LEU A 16 -4.38 -6.93 -16.80
C LEU A 16 -5.18 -8.19 -17.13
N THR A 17 -4.59 -9.08 -17.89
CA THR A 17 -5.14 -10.40 -18.21
C THR A 17 -4.16 -11.46 -17.73
N LEU A 18 -4.63 -12.35 -16.86
CA LEU A 18 -3.83 -13.44 -16.32
C LEU A 18 -4.30 -14.80 -16.88
N PRO A 19 -3.38 -15.75 -17.13
CA PRO A 19 -3.75 -17.09 -17.52
C PRO A 19 -4.44 -17.82 -16.36
N SER A 20 -5.46 -18.63 -16.68
CA SER A 20 -6.06 -19.55 -15.71
C SER A 20 -6.32 -20.90 -16.38
N ALA A 21 -6.61 -21.95 -15.59
CA ALA A 21 -6.94 -23.27 -16.11
C ALA A 21 -8.20 -23.27 -17.02
N ALA A 22 -9.10 -22.30 -16.81
CA ALA A 22 -10.33 -22.14 -17.61
C ALA A 22 -10.17 -21.16 -18.80
N GLY A 23 -8.95 -20.67 -19.05
CA GLY A 23 -8.66 -19.66 -20.07
C GLY A 23 -8.23 -18.31 -19.45
N PRO A 24 -7.90 -17.30 -20.29
CA PRO A 24 -7.46 -15.99 -19.81
C PRO A 24 -8.58 -15.27 -19.06
N VAL A 25 -8.23 -14.66 -17.91
CA VAL A 25 -9.13 -13.88 -17.08
C VAL A 25 -8.71 -12.42 -17.10
N ASN A 26 -9.62 -11.53 -17.52
CA ASN A 26 -9.40 -10.11 -17.53
C ASN A 26 -9.64 -9.55 -16.12
N ILE A 27 -8.55 -9.20 -15.42
CA ILE A 27 -8.57 -8.71 -14.04
C ILE A 27 -8.76 -7.19 -14.01
N LEU A 28 -8.02 -6.46 -14.85
CA LEU A 28 -8.17 -5.00 -15.01
C LEU A 28 -8.60 -4.70 -16.45
N ARG A 29 -9.53 -3.75 -16.60
CA ARG A 29 -10.21 -3.49 -17.88
C ARG A 29 -10.24 -2.00 -18.20
N GLY A 30 -9.07 -1.43 -18.51
CA GLY A 30 -8.94 -0.02 -18.88
C GLY A 30 -9.06 0.91 -17.67
N VAL A 31 -8.22 0.69 -16.67
CA VAL A 31 -8.22 1.49 -15.44
C VAL A 31 -7.46 2.79 -15.66
N ASP A 32 -8.14 3.90 -15.36
CA ASP A 32 -7.55 5.25 -15.26
C ASP A 32 -7.56 5.68 -13.79
N LEU A 33 -6.38 6.06 -13.25
CA LEU A 33 -6.23 6.50 -11.88
C LEU A 33 -5.00 7.40 -11.75
N ALA A 34 -5.13 8.51 -11.04
CA ALA A 34 -4.01 9.34 -10.65
C ALA A 34 -4.06 9.62 -9.15
N VAL A 35 -2.89 9.66 -8.50
CA VAL A 35 -2.74 9.95 -7.08
C VAL A 35 -1.70 11.05 -6.92
N GLY A 36 -2.08 12.13 -6.24
CA GLY A 36 -1.21 13.26 -5.95
C GLY A 36 -0.26 13.02 -4.77
N PRO A 37 0.76 13.88 -4.58
CA PRO A 37 1.61 13.85 -3.39
C PRO A 37 0.79 14.08 -2.11
N GLY A 38 1.00 13.23 -1.11
CA GLY A 38 0.31 13.31 0.18
C GLY A 38 -1.19 12.97 0.15
N GLU A 39 -1.75 12.65 -1.03
CA GLU A 39 -3.15 12.26 -1.18
C GLU A 39 -3.40 10.88 -0.57
N ARG A 40 -4.50 10.75 0.17
CA ARG A 40 -4.98 9.46 0.69
C ARG A 40 -6.17 9.01 -0.13
N LEU A 41 -5.97 7.96 -0.91
CA LEU A 41 -6.98 7.36 -1.76
C LEU A 41 -7.43 6.02 -1.18
N ALA A 42 -8.74 5.82 -1.05
CA ALA A 42 -9.34 4.52 -0.79
C ALA A 42 -9.96 3.93 -2.06
N VAL A 43 -9.68 2.68 -2.34
CA VAL A 43 -10.31 1.89 -3.41
C VAL A 43 -11.19 0.84 -2.75
N ILE A 44 -12.51 0.97 -2.94
CA ILE A 44 -13.50 0.04 -2.39
C ILE A 44 -14.15 -0.79 -3.49
N GLY A 45 -14.68 -1.94 -3.14
CA GLY A 45 -15.40 -2.80 -4.08
C GLY A 45 -15.51 -4.24 -3.59
N PRO A 46 -16.31 -5.08 -4.26
CA PRO A 46 -16.50 -6.48 -3.85
C PRO A 46 -15.20 -7.29 -3.96
N SER A 47 -15.16 -8.44 -3.29
CA SER A 47 -14.06 -9.39 -3.45
C SER A 47 -13.95 -9.83 -4.91
N GLY A 48 -12.72 -9.96 -5.41
CA GLY A 48 -12.47 -10.33 -6.81
C GLY A 48 -12.62 -9.19 -7.83
N SER A 49 -12.93 -7.95 -7.42
CA SER A 49 -13.05 -6.82 -8.36
C SER A 49 -11.72 -6.33 -8.97
N GLY A 50 -10.57 -6.87 -8.54
CA GLY A 50 -9.24 -6.51 -9.09
C GLY A 50 -8.42 -5.56 -8.21
N LYS A 51 -8.86 -5.24 -6.99
CA LYS A 51 -8.22 -4.24 -6.09
C LYS A 51 -6.75 -4.57 -5.74
N SER A 52 -6.47 -5.79 -5.32
CA SER A 52 -5.09 -6.22 -5.00
C SER A 52 -4.20 -6.23 -6.26
N SER A 53 -4.78 -6.58 -7.41
CA SER A 53 -4.08 -6.50 -8.71
C SER A 53 -3.80 -5.06 -9.12
N LEU A 54 -4.70 -4.13 -8.80
CA LEU A 54 -4.45 -2.69 -8.99
C LEU A 54 -3.23 -2.22 -8.19
N ILE A 55 -3.12 -2.64 -6.93
CA ILE A 55 -1.94 -2.36 -6.09
C ILE A 55 -0.69 -3.01 -6.71
N ALA A 56 -0.75 -4.28 -7.10
CA ALA A 56 0.40 -4.99 -7.66
C ALA A 56 0.93 -4.32 -8.93
N VAL A 57 0.03 -3.92 -9.83
CA VAL A 57 0.38 -3.20 -11.07
C VAL A 57 0.88 -1.79 -10.76
N GLY A 58 0.18 -1.04 -9.91
CA GLY A 58 0.57 0.32 -9.52
C GLY A 58 1.92 0.38 -8.81
N ALA A 59 2.23 -0.62 -8.01
CA ALA A 59 3.53 -0.78 -7.35
C ALA A 59 4.62 -1.32 -8.30
N GLY A 60 4.29 -1.74 -9.52
CA GLY A 60 5.22 -2.34 -10.48
C GLY A 60 5.72 -3.73 -10.05
N LEU A 61 4.93 -4.46 -9.26
CA LEU A 61 5.16 -5.87 -8.91
C LEU A 61 4.62 -6.80 -10.00
N GLU A 62 3.56 -6.35 -10.71
CA GLU A 62 2.97 -7.03 -11.85
C GLU A 62 3.02 -6.11 -13.07
N GLN A 63 3.22 -6.69 -14.26
CA GLN A 63 3.21 -5.92 -15.50
C GLN A 63 1.79 -5.86 -16.07
N PRO A 64 1.30 -4.69 -16.47
CA PRO A 64 0.03 -4.60 -17.17
C PRO A 64 0.12 -5.31 -18.54
N THR A 65 -1.01 -5.84 -19.00
CA THR A 65 -1.13 -6.38 -20.36
C THR A 65 -1.10 -5.26 -21.40
N SER A 66 -1.72 -4.12 -21.07
CA SER A 66 -1.66 -2.91 -21.89
C SER A 66 -1.92 -1.66 -21.02
N GLY A 67 -1.78 -0.47 -21.63
CA GLY A 67 -1.87 0.80 -20.92
C GLY A 67 -0.53 1.27 -20.38
N VAL A 68 -0.53 2.37 -19.65
CA VAL A 68 0.70 2.99 -19.11
C VAL A 68 0.59 3.12 -17.60
N VAL A 69 1.64 2.70 -16.89
CA VAL A 69 1.78 2.91 -15.45
C VAL A 69 3.00 3.79 -15.20
N ARG A 70 2.78 4.94 -14.57
CA ARG A 70 3.87 5.82 -14.11
C ARG A 70 3.92 5.84 -12.59
N LEU A 71 5.08 5.51 -12.07
CA LEU A 71 5.38 5.62 -10.64
C LEU A 71 6.47 6.69 -10.46
N PHE A 72 6.18 7.71 -9.66
CA PHE A 72 7.06 8.88 -9.47
C PHE A 72 7.49 9.54 -10.80
N GLY A 73 6.57 9.63 -11.77
CA GLY A 73 6.80 10.20 -13.10
C GLY A 73 7.53 9.27 -14.08
N GLN A 74 8.00 8.10 -13.66
CA GLN A 74 8.69 7.16 -14.55
C GLN A 74 7.73 6.09 -15.08
N ASP A 75 7.74 5.88 -16.39
CA ASP A 75 7.00 4.82 -17.06
C ASP A 75 7.61 3.45 -16.75
N LEU A 76 6.86 2.59 -16.06
CA LEU A 76 7.34 1.29 -15.61
C LEU A 76 7.61 0.31 -16.76
N ALA A 77 6.98 0.48 -17.93
CA ALA A 77 7.22 -0.35 -19.10
C ALA A 77 8.63 -0.15 -19.71
N ARG A 78 9.27 0.99 -19.39
CA ARG A 78 10.65 1.30 -19.84
C ARG A 78 11.73 0.74 -18.93
N LEU A 79 11.35 0.11 -17.82
CA LEU A 79 12.26 -0.41 -16.82
C LEU A 79 12.22 -1.95 -16.81
N ASP A 80 13.39 -2.54 -16.70
CA ASP A 80 13.51 -3.97 -16.35
C ASP A 80 13.09 -4.21 -14.89
N GLU A 81 13.09 -5.45 -14.44
CA GLU A 81 12.69 -5.82 -13.08
C GLU A 81 13.57 -5.14 -12.04
N ASP A 82 14.88 -5.13 -12.25
CA ASP A 82 15.83 -4.45 -11.36
C ASP A 82 15.61 -2.94 -11.34
N GLY A 83 15.31 -2.33 -12.47
CA GLY A 83 14.99 -0.91 -12.58
C GLY A 83 13.73 -0.55 -11.79
N ARG A 84 12.67 -1.38 -11.88
CA ARG A 84 11.46 -1.21 -11.07
C ARG A 84 11.74 -1.40 -9.58
N ALA A 85 12.55 -2.39 -9.20
CA ALA A 85 12.95 -2.60 -7.81
C ALA A 85 13.75 -1.41 -7.27
N ARG A 86 14.71 -0.88 -8.05
CA ARG A 86 15.46 0.33 -7.68
C ARG A 86 14.57 1.57 -7.55
N LEU A 87 13.57 1.73 -8.43
CA LEU A 87 12.63 2.85 -8.37
C LEU A 87 11.79 2.82 -7.09
N ARG A 88 11.34 1.63 -6.65
CA ARG A 88 10.57 1.45 -5.41
C ARG A 88 11.40 1.65 -4.16
N ARG A 89 12.67 1.28 -4.18
CA ARG A 89 13.56 1.25 -3.01
C ARG A 89 13.53 2.55 -2.22
N GLY A 90 13.09 2.50 -0.96
CA GLY A 90 12.98 3.65 -0.06
C GLY A 90 11.91 4.69 -0.44
N ARG A 91 11.21 4.54 -1.58
CA ARG A 91 10.22 5.51 -2.08
C ARG A 91 8.79 4.98 -2.08
N ALA A 92 8.60 3.70 -2.33
CA ALA A 92 7.31 3.03 -2.23
C ALA A 92 7.39 1.91 -1.21
N ALA A 93 6.34 1.78 -0.40
CA ALA A 93 6.20 0.71 0.58
C ALA A 93 4.84 0.04 0.45
N LEU A 94 4.74 -1.21 0.95
CA LEU A 94 3.53 -2.00 0.91
C LEU A 94 3.22 -2.58 2.29
N VAL A 95 1.94 -2.55 2.64
CA VAL A 95 1.37 -3.23 3.81
C VAL A 95 0.26 -4.15 3.31
N PHE A 96 0.26 -5.39 3.77
CA PHE A 96 -0.66 -6.43 3.33
C PHE A 96 -1.52 -6.93 4.50
N GLN A 97 -2.66 -7.50 4.18
CA GLN A 97 -3.55 -8.16 5.12
C GLN A 97 -2.85 -9.30 5.90
N ALA A 98 -1.96 -10.06 5.26
CA ALA A 98 -1.23 -11.18 5.86
C ALA A 98 0.10 -10.77 6.51
N PHE A 99 0.32 -9.47 6.80
CA PHE A 99 1.50 -8.88 7.44
C PHE A 99 2.81 -9.08 6.65
N HIS A 100 3.05 -10.24 6.07
CA HIS A 100 4.24 -10.66 5.33
C HIS A 100 5.55 -10.33 6.06
N LEU A 101 5.58 -10.56 7.37
CA LEU A 101 6.81 -10.49 8.14
C LEU A 101 7.73 -11.67 7.80
N LEU A 102 9.03 -11.42 7.83
CA LEU A 102 10.04 -12.45 7.62
C LEU A 102 10.07 -13.34 8.87
N PRO A 103 9.68 -14.63 8.78
CA PRO A 103 9.41 -15.46 9.96
C PRO A 103 10.65 -15.79 10.78
N ASN A 104 11.83 -15.75 10.15
CA ASN A 104 13.12 -16.06 10.76
C ASN A 104 13.87 -14.81 11.26
N MET A 105 13.21 -13.65 11.25
CA MET A 105 13.74 -12.37 11.72
C MET A 105 12.88 -11.84 12.87
N THR A 106 13.53 -11.22 13.85
CA THR A 106 12.88 -10.51 14.94
C THR A 106 12.10 -9.29 14.45
N ALA A 107 11.31 -8.65 15.33
CA ALA A 107 10.59 -7.43 14.98
C ALA A 107 11.54 -6.31 14.54
N GLU A 108 12.64 -6.08 15.26
CA GLU A 108 13.61 -5.04 14.89
C GLU A 108 14.33 -5.35 13.57
N GLU A 109 14.69 -6.61 13.31
CA GLU A 109 15.30 -7.02 12.05
C GLU A 109 14.33 -6.89 10.87
N ASN A 110 13.05 -7.23 11.06
CA ASN A 110 12.02 -7.01 10.04
C ASN A 110 11.91 -5.53 9.65
N VAL A 111 11.96 -4.63 10.62
CA VAL A 111 11.89 -3.18 10.36
C VAL A 111 13.20 -2.64 9.78
N ALA A 112 14.35 -3.18 10.19
CA ALA A 112 15.66 -2.76 9.71
C ALA A 112 15.94 -3.17 8.26
N THR A 113 15.43 -4.35 7.82
CA THR A 113 15.70 -4.93 6.50
C THR A 113 15.53 -3.95 5.32
N PRO A 114 14.41 -3.24 5.13
CA PRO A 114 14.28 -2.31 4.01
C PRO A 114 15.25 -1.12 4.08
N LEU A 115 15.64 -0.71 5.29
CA LEU A 115 16.63 0.36 5.50
C LEU A 115 18.03 -0.10 5.07
N GLU A 116 18.41 -1.32 5.42
CA GLU A 116 19.68 -1.93 5.03
C GLU A 116 19.77 -2.12 3.51
N ILE A 117 18.70 -2.64 2.88
CA ILE A 117 18.58 -2.78 1.43
C ILE A 117 18.70 -1.41 0.72
N ALA A 118 18.20 -0.36 1.35
CA ALA A 118 18.36 1.01 0.84
C ALA A 118 19.75 1.61 1.07
N GLY A 119 20.65 0.88 1.74
CA GLY A 119 22.00 1.35 2.08
C GLY A 119 22.06 2.32 3.26
N GLY A 120 21.00 2.33 4.09
CA GLY A 120 20.90 3.17 5.29
C GLY A 120 21.93 2.75 6.35
N ARG A 121 22.54 3.76 6.99
CA ARG A 121 23.34 3.55 8.20
C ARG A 121 22.41 3.50 9.41
N ASP A 122 22.82 2.81 10.47
CA ASP A 122 22.09 2.73 11.75
C ASP A 122 20.68 2.14 11.63
N ALA A 123 20.43 1.23 10.67
CA ALA A 123 19.14 0.63 10.38
C ALA A 123 18.44 0.05 11.63
N LEU A 124 19.19 -0.66 12.49
CA LEU A 124 18.65 -1.18 13.75
C LEU A 124 18.24 -0.08 14.74
N ALA A 125 19.01 1.00 14.84
CA ALA A 125 18.65 2.12 15.72
C ALA A 125 17.36 2.81 15.24
N ILE A 126 17.24 3.02 13.93
CA ILE A 126 16.01 3.55 13.31
C ILE A 126 14.85 2.59 13.52
N ALA A 127 15.06 1.29 13.33
CA ALA A 127 14.03 0.27 13.53
C ALA A 127 13.49 0.28 14.97
N ARG A 128 14.35 0.39 15.98
CA ARG A 128 13.95 0.50 17.39
C ARG A 128 13.09 1.74 17.65
N GLN A 129 13.47 2.88 17.09
CA GLN A 129 12.66 4.11 17.19
C GLN A 129 11.27 3.93 16.57
N TRP A 130 11.18 3.27 15.42
CA TRP A 130 9.90 3.01 14.77
C TRP A 130 9.04 1.99 15.55
N LEU A 131 9.66 0.98 16.15
CA LEU A 131 8.95 0.04 17.02
C LEU A 131 8.42 0.71 18.29
N ASP A 132 9.16 1.65 18.86
CA ASP A 132 8.66 2.48 19.96
C ASP A 132 7.46 3.32 19.53
N ARG A 133 7.50 3.96 18.37
CA ARG A 133 6.40 4.76 17.78
C ARG A 133 5.12 3.96 17.57
N VAL A 134 5.24 2.68 17.23
CA VAL A 134 4.08 1.79 17.09
C VAL A 134 3.70 1.10 18.41
N GLY A 135 4.30 1.51 19.54
CA GLY A 135 4.00 1.01 20.89
C GLY A 135 4.54 -0.39 21.16
N LEU A 136 5.66 -0.78 20.54
CA LEU A 136 6.28 -2.09 20.67
C LEU A 136 7.75 -2.07 21.17
N PRO A 137 8.18 -1.15 22.08
CA PRO A 137 9.56 -1.11 22.55
C PRO A 137 9.97 -2.36 23.33
N HIS A 138 8.98 -3.11 23.84
CA HIS A 138 9.16 -4.35 24.60
C HIS A 138 9.14 -5.61 23.72
N ARG A 139 9.00 -5.47 22.38
CA ARG A 139 8.89 -6.58 21.42
C ARG A 139 10.04 -6.68 20.42
N LEU A 140 11.11 -5.89 20.59
CA LEU A 140 12.22 -5.78 19.62
C LEU A 140 12.77 -7.13 19.16
N THR A 141 13.02 -8.03 20.08
CA THR A 141 13.64 -9.35 19.86
C THR A 141 12.64 -10.49 19.65
N HIS A 142 11.33 -10.17 19.58
CA HIS A 142 10.31 -11.20 19.36
C HIS A 142 10.22 -11.55 17.87
N TYR A 143 10.05 -12.83 17.58
CA TYR A 143 9.77 -13.34 16.24
C TYR A 143 8.28 -13.21 15.91
N PRO A 144 7.88 -13.18 14.62
CA PRO A 144 6.48 -13.02 14.20
C PRO A 144 5.51 -13.99 14.90
N HIS A 145 5.87 -15.26 15.07
CA HIS A 145 5.03 -16.26 15.74
C HIS A 145 4.79 -16.01 17.24
N GLN A 146 5.55 -15.09 17.85
CA GLN A 146 5.41 -14.69 19.26
C GLN A 146 4.56 -13.42 19.41
N LEU A 147 4.12 -12.83 18.31
CA LEU A 147 3.36 -11.58 18.26
C LEU A 147 1.89 -11.85 17.93
N SER A 148 0.99 -11.13 18.58
CA SER A 148 -0.42 -11.11 18.19
C SER A 148 -0.60 -10.51 16.78
N GLY A 149 -1.74 -10.76 16.12
CA GLY A 149 -2.02 -10.21 14.81
C GLY A 149 -1.89 -8.67 14.75
N GLY A 150 -2.41 -7.97 15.77
CA GLY A 150 -2.28 -6.53 15.86
C GLY A 150 -0.84 -6.05 16.10
N GLU A 151 -0.02 -6.80 16.87
CA GLU A 151 1.41 -6.50 17.00
C GLU A 151 2.16 -6.74 15.68
N GLN A 152 1.86 -7.84 14.97
CA GLN A 152 2.46 -8.11 13.66
C GLN A 152 2.13 -7.01 12.64
N GLN A 153 0.88 -6.53 12.60
CA GLN A 153 0.50 -5.43 11.72
C GLN A 153 1.20 -4.13 12.08
N ARG A 154 1.37 -3.83 13.36
CA ARG A 154 2.15 -2.65 13.79
C ARG A 154 3.63 -2.77 13.42
N VAL A 155 4.24 -3.96 13.50
CA VAL A 155 5.60 -4.20 12.98
C VAL A 155 5.64 -4.00 11.46
N ALA A 156 4.62 -4.48 10.71
CA ALA A 156 4.54 -4.29 9.25
C ALA A 156 4.40 -2.81 8.88
N LEU A 157 3.63 -2.02 9.65
CA LEU A 157 3.54 -0.56 9.48
C LEU A 157 4.88 0.13 9.76
N ALA A 158 5.55 -0.23 10.86
CA ALA A 158 6.86 0.29 11.19
C ALA A 158 7.87 -0.01 10.07
N ARG A 159 7.90 -1.25 9.58
CA ARG A 159 8.74 -1.68 8.45
C ARG A 159 8.49 -0.86 7.18
N ALA A 160 7.22 -0.65 6.85
CA ALA A 160 6.83 0.09 5.65
C ALA A 160 7.20 1.58 5.72
N LEU A 161 7.05 2.20 6.90
CA LEU A 161 7.20 3.64 7.07
C LEU A 161 8.59 4.08 7.54
N ALA A 162 9.44 3.15 8.01
CA ALA A 162 10.77 3.47 8.53
C ALA A 162 11.67 4.15 7.50
N ALA A 163 11.55 3.80 6.22
CA ALA A 163 12.28 4.46 5.13
C ALA A 163 11.67 5.82 4.70
N ARG A 164 10.58 6.29 5.36
CA ARG A 164 9.83 7.50 5.03
C ARG A 164 9.44 7.56 3.54
N PRO A 165 8.67 6.59 3.04
CA PRO A 165 8.35 6.48 1.62
C PRO A 165 7.53 7.68 1.14
N VAL A 166 7.56 7.94 -0.17
CA VAL A 166 6.71 8.93 -0.84
C VAL A 166 5.28 8.39 -1.03
N LEU A 167 5.15 7.06 -1.17
CA LEU A 167 3.87 6.39 -1.41
C LEU A 167 3.80 5.09 -0.60
N LEU A 168 2.70 4.93 0.13
CA LEU A 168 2.32 3.68 0.80
C LEU A 168 1.15 3.03 0.05
N PHE A 169 1.29 1.77 -0.30
CA PHE A 169 0.17 0.91 -0.69
C PHE A 169 -0.26 0.07 0.51
N ALA A 170 -1.56 -0.02 0.76
CA ALA A 170 -2.14 -0.82 1.83
C ALA A 170 -3.27 -1.71 1.29
N ASP A 171 -3.04 -3.02 1.25
CA ASP A 171 -4.02 -4.01 0.80
C ASP A 171 -4.70 -4.65 2.01
N GLU A 172 -5.96 -4.28 2.27
CA GLU A 172 -6.77 -4.73 3.40
C GLU A 172 -6.02 -4.67 4.75
N PRO A 173 -5.47 -3.50 5.14
CA PRO A 173 -4.48 -3.41 6.22
C PRO A 173 -4.99 -3.82 7.61
N THR A 174 -6.30 -4.00 7.77
CA THR A 174 -6.94 -4.41 9.03
C THR A 174 -7.82 -5.65 8.90
N GLY A 175 -7.86 -6.27 7.72
CA GLY A 175 -8.81 -7.34 7.39
C GLY A 175 -8.67 -8.63 8.22
N ASN A 176 -7.50 -8.88 8.86
CA ASN A 176 -7.26 -10.06 9.70
C ASN A 176 -7.32 -9.74 11.21
N LEU A 177 -7.85 -8.58 11.60
CA LEU A 177 -7.87 -8.12 12.99
C LEU A 177 -9.31 -8.07 13.52
N ASP A 178 -9.47 -8.23 14.83
CA ASP A 178 -10.73 -7.94 15.50
C ASP A 178 -11.04 -6.42 15.41
N ALA A 179 -12.32 -6.05 15.53
CA ALA A 179 -12.77 -4.68 15.29
C ALA A 179 -12.05 -3.63 16.17
N LYS A 180 -11.76 -3.94 17.44
CA LYS A 180 -11.09 -3.01 18.36
C LYS A 180 -9.62 -2.81 17.96
N THR A 181 -8.93 -3.89 17.66
CA THR A 181 -7.54 -3.86 17.21
C THR A 181 -7.43 -3.19 15.83
N ALA A 182 -8.37 -3.47 14.92
CA ALA A 182 -8.48 -2.85 13.59
C ALA A 182 -8.57 -1.34 13.69
N ALA A 183 -9.47 -0.80 14.54
CA ALA A 183 -9.60 0.64 14.74
C ALA A 183 -8.30 1.28 15.24
N THR A 184 -7.64 0.66 16.25
CA THR A 184 -6.37 1.16 16.80
C THR A 184 -5.25 1.17 15.76
N VAL A 185 -5.14 0.10 14.95
CA VAL A 185 -4.12 -0.02 13.90
C VAL A 185 -4.40 0.98 12.76
N ALA A 186 -5.67 1.18 12.40
CA ALA A 186 -6.07 2.18 11.43
C ALA A 186 -5.70 3.60 11.89
N ASP A 187 -6.03 3.96 13.15
CA ASP A 187 -5.65 5.26 13.71
C ASP A 187 -4.15 5.51 13.62
N LEU A 188 -3.38 4.52 14.03
CA LEU A 188 -1.92 4.58 13.98
C LEU A 188 -1.41 4.73 12.55
N MET A 189 -1.94 3.95 11.59
CA MET A 189 -1.55 4.01 10.18
C MET A 189 -1.77 5.41 9.60
N PHE A 190 -2.97 5.98 9.76
CA PHE A 190 -3.27 7.32 9.24
C PHE A 190 -2.43 8.42 9.90
N ALA A 191 -2.20 8.32 11.21
CA ALA A 191 -1.34 9.27 11.93
C ALA A 191 0.11 9.22 11.41
N LEU A 192 0.67 8.02 11.25
CA LEU A 192 2.05 7.85 10.77
C LEU A 192 2.20 8.24 9.29
N VAL A 193 1.22 7.93 8.43
CA VAL A 193 1.20 8.36 7.02
C VAL A 193 1.20 9.88 6.91
N ALA A 194 0.36 10.55 7.70
CA ALA A 194 0.33 12.02 7.74
C ALA A 194 1.64 12.62 8.25
N GLU A 195 2.25 12.04 9.29
CA GLU A 195 3.53 12.50 9.84
C GLU A 195 4.67 12.36 8.84
N VAL A 196 4.72 11.24 8.09
CA VAL A 196 5.73 11.01 7.06
C VAL A 196 5.49 11.89 5.84
N GLY A 197 4.24 12.34 5.61
CA GLY A 197 3.82 13.08 4.42
C GLY A 197 3.69 12.17 3.18
N ALA A 198 3.52 10.87 3.37
CA ALA A 198 3.36 9.93 2.27
C ALA A 198 1.96 10.02 1.65
N ALA A 199 1.87 9.82 0.33
CA ALA A 199 0.60 9.46 -0.29
C ALA A 199 0.20 8.05 0.13
N LEU A 200 -1.11 7.77 0.17
CA LEU A 200 -1.65 6.46 0.52
C LEU A 200 -2.60 5.97 -0.56
N VAL A 201 -2.39 4.77 -1.06
CA VAL A 201 -3.38 4.02 -1.85
C VAL A 201 -3.81 2.82 -1.01
N MET A 202 -5.02 2.88 -0.48
CA MET A 202 -5.57 1.85 0.38
C MET A 202 -6.70 1.11 -0.33
N VAL A 203 -6.64 -0.21 -0.31
CA VAL A 203 -7.74 -1.09 -0.72
C VAL A 203 -8.42 -1.61 0.52
N THR A 204 -9.72 -1.49 0.58
CA THR A 204 -10.51 -2.02 1.70
C THR A 204 -11.95 -2.32 1.28
N HIS A 205 -12.60 -3.24 1.99
CA HIS A 205 -14.04 -3.45 1.93
C HIS A 205 -14.77 -2.80 3.13
N ASP A 206 -14.02 -2.22 4.08
CA ASP A 206 -14.57 -1.52 5.24
C ASP A 206 -14.88 -0.06 4.87
N PRO A 207 -16.17 0.35 4.83
CA PRO A 207 -16.56 1.71 4.50
C PRO A 207 -16.07 2.74 5.54
N VAL A 208 -16.06 2.37 6.83
CA VAL A 208 -15.60 3.27 7.91
C VAL A 208 -14.10 3.59 7.76
N LEU A 209 -13.33 2.60 7.36
CA LEU A 209 -11.92 2.81 7.08
C LEU A 209 -11.72 3.66 5.81
N ALA A 210 -12.53 3.44 4.78
CA ALA A 210 -12.47 4.19 3.52
C ALA A 210 -12.81 5.68 3.69
N GLU A 211 -13.78 6.02 4.56
CA GLU A 211 -14.18 7.40 4.86
C GLU A 211 -13.06 8.28 5.45
N ARG A 212 -11.98 7.67 5.90
CA ARG A 212 -10.79 8.37 6.42
C ARG A 212 -9.84 8.86 5.33
N ALA A 213 -10.05 8.42 4.10
CA ALA A 213 -9.28 8.88 2.95
C ALA A 213 -9.79 10.23 2.42
N ASP A 214 -8.94 10.95 1.70
CA ASP A 214 -9.32 12.22 1.08
C ASP A 214 -10.22 12.02 -0.14
N ARG A 215 -10.08 10.86 -0.79
CA ARG A 215 -10.87 10.45 -1.96
C ARG A 215 -11.16 8.96 -1.93
N ILE A 216 -12.39 8.60 -2.33
CA ILE A 216 -12.83 7.22 -2.45
C ILE A 216 -13.18 6.95 -3.91
N VAL A 217 -12.69 5.83 -4.45
CA VAL A 217 -13.10 5.31 -5.76
C VAL A 217 -13.69 3.92 -5.60
N ARG A 218 -14.71 3.61 -6.40
CA ARG A 218 -15.32 2.28 -6.44
C ARG A 218 -14.73 1.47 -7.58
N MET A 219 -14.41 0.22 -7.30
CA MET A 219 -13.92 -0.72 -8.30
C MET A 219 -14.88 -1.90 -8.41
N ALA A 220 -15.36 -2.18 -9.62
CA ALA A 220 -16.21 -3.31 -9.94
C ALA A 220 -15.75 -3.91 -11.28
N ASP A 221 -15.75 -5.25 -11.39
CA ASP A 221 -15.44 -5.99 -12.62
C ASP A 221 -14.16 -5.51 -13.34
N GLY A 222 -13.12 -5.15 -12.58
CA GLY A 222 -11.84 -4.71 -13.12
C GLY A 222 -11.82 -3.26 -13.63
N GLN A 223 -12.84 -2.47 -13.36
CA GLN A 223 -12.95 -1.06 -13.76
C GLN A 223 -13.12 -0.17 -12.54
N ILE A 224 -12.63 1.06 -12.63
CA ILE A 224 -12.95 2.12 -11.68
C ILE A 224 -14.20 2.83 -12.19
N ASP A 225 -15.23 2.87 -11.34
CA ASP A 225 -16.41 3.67 -11.61
C ASP A 225 -16.04 5.16 -11.50
N THR A 226 -16.06 5.84 -12.64
CA THR A 226 -15.80 7.28 -12.75
C THR A 226 -17.06 8.12 -12.46
N GLY A 227 -18.18 7.47 -12.15
CA GLY A 227 -19.46 8.09 -11.77
C GLY A 227 -19.36 8.74 -10.40
N LYS A 228 -19.21 10.08 -10.40
CA LYS A 228 -19.20 11.00 -9.24
C LYS A 228 -18.28 10.57 -8.09
N ILE A 229 -17.17 11.27 -7.97
CA ILE A 229 -16.39 11.38 -6.73
C ILE A 229 -17.35 11.88 -5.65
N ASP A 230 -17.87 10.96 -4.84
CA ASP A 230 -18.72 11.32 -3.72
C ASP A 230 -17.81 11.72 -2.55
N THR A 231 -17.62 13.02 -2.37
CA THR A 231 -16.97 13.60 -1.19
C THR A 231 -17.97 13.74 -0.03
N GLY A 232 -19.07 13.03 -0.06
CA GLY A 232 -20.17 13.11 0.91
C GLY A 232 -20.73 11.74 1.27
N LYS A 233 -20.62 11.37 2.54
CA LYS A 233 -21.34 10.36 3.31
C LYS A 233 -21.97 9.19 2.50
N ILE A 234 -21.40 8.03 2.69
CA ILE A 234 -22.04 6.77 2.28
C ILE A 234 -23.33 6.66 3.13
N ASP A 235 -24.49 6.79 2.48
CA ASP A 235 -25.77 6.50 3.12
C ASP A 235 -25.77 5.02 3.55
N ALA A 236 -26.05 4.80 4.83
CA ALA A 236 -26.09 3.52 5.51
C ALA A 236 -27.33 2.72 5.12
#